data_8983fe4bc2cbb6bc0b9adbb88e6fd87f
#
_entry.id   8983fe4bc2cbb6bc0b9adbb88e6fd87f
#
_cell.length_a   1.000
_cell.length_b   1.000
_cell.length_c   1.000
_cell.angle_alpha   90.00
_cell.angle_beta   90.00
_cell.angle_gamma   90.00
#
_symmetry.space_group_name_H-M   'P 1'
#
loop_
_entity.id
_entity.type
_entity.pdbx_description
1 polymer ?
#
loop_
_entity_poly.entity_id
_entity_poly.type
_entity_poly.pdbx_seq_one_letter_code
_entity_poly.pdbx_strand_id
1 'polypeptide(L)'
;NAGGKIAMQILHAGRYAYSDKAVAPSSLKAPISPFIPSELDEEGIENQISDIARSAHLAKAAGYDGVEIMGSEGYLINQFLVRHTNKREDRWGGSYENRIRFPLEVVKRIRKEVGKDYLIIYRLSLIDLIPDGSSWAEVVYLAKKMESVGVNIINSGIGWHEARIPTIATSVPKRAFSWVTKKLYGEVSIPIIASNRI
;
A
#
# COMPACT_ATOMS: atom_id res chain seq x y z
N ASN A 1 -13.86 -12.65 -26.17
CA ASN A 1 -12.66 -12.16 -25.48
C ASN A 1 -12.04 -11.01 -26.31
N ALA A 2 -12.26 -9.78 -25.89
CA ALA A 2 -11.86 -8.58 -26.66
C ALA A 2 -10.36 -8.20 -26.49
N GLY A 3 -9.52 -9.10 -25.94
CA GLY A 3 -8.10 -8.86 -25.71
C GLY A 3 -7.78 -7.90 -24.54
N GLY A 4 -8.78 -7.51 -23.76
CA GLY A 4 -8.59 -6.68 -22.59
C GLY A 4 -7.75 -7.36 -21.50
N LYS A 5 -7.02 -6.59 -20.71
CA LYS A 5 -6.20 -7.02 -19.57
C LYS A 5 -6.84 -6.60 -18.26
N ILE A 6 -6.69 -7.41 -17.21
CA ILE A 6 -7.26 -7.16 -15.91
C ILE A 6 -6.28 -7.52 -14.79
N ALA A 7 -6.10 -6.63 -13.81
CA ALA A 7 -5.37 -6.90 -12.59
C ALA A 7 -6.33 -6.95 -11.38
N MET A 8 -6.11 -7.88 -10.46
CA MET A 8 -6.87 -7.96 -9.22
C MET A 8 -6.20 -7.10 -8.14
N GLN A 9 -6.95 -6.19 -7.51
CA GLN A 9 -6.43 -5.45 -6.37
C GLN A 9 -6.52 -6.32 -5.10
N ILE A 10 -5.40 -6.44 -4.39
CA ILE A 10 -5.30 -7.12 -3.09
C ILE A 10 -5.22 -6.06 -2.00
N LEU A 11 -6.23 -6.04 -1.13
CA LEU A 11 -6.39 -5.07 -0.07
C LEU A 11 -6.63 -5.77 1.25
N HIS A 12 -5.97 -5.30 2.31
CA HIS A 12 -6.26 -5.65 3.70
C HIS A 12 -6.57 -4.36 4.47
N ALA A 13 -7.78 -4.27 5.02
CA ALA A 13 -8.28 -3.04 5.63
C ALA A 13 -7.49 -2.59 6.87
N GLY A 14 -6.81 -3.52 7.56
CA GLY A 14 -6.09 -3.20 8.79
C GLY A 14 -7.05 -2.63 9.86
N ARG A 15 -6.66 -1.55 10.52
CA ARG A 15 -7.48 -0.87 11.55
C ARG A 15 -8.77 -0.23 11.03
N TYR A 16 -8.94 -0.20 9.70
CA TYR A 16 -10.19 0.27 9.07
C TYR A 16 -11.22 -0.84 8.91
N ALA A 17 -10.86 -2.10 9.21
CA ALA A 17 -11.81 -3.20 9.15
C ALA A 17 -12.99 -2.93 10.09
N TYR A 18 -14.20 -3.15 9.57
CA TYR A 18 -15.42 -3.06 10.36
C TYR A 18 -15.70 -4.41 11.04
N SER A 19 -14.77 -4.81 11.91
CA SER A 19 -14.76 -6.11 12.58
C SER A 19 -14.05 -6.00 13.94
N ASP A 20 -14.53 -6.72 14.92
CA ASP A 20 -13.88 -6.92 16.22
C ASP A 20 -12.57 -7.73 16.13
N LYS A 21 -12.33 -8.38 14.97
CA LYS A 21 -11.09 -9.10 14.64
C LYS A 21 -10.12 -8.25 13.82
N ALA A 22 -10.31 -6.93 13.76
CA ALA A 22 -9.38 -6.02 13.08
C ALA A 22 -7.97 -6.17 13.65
N VAL A 23 -6.97 -6.14 12.77
CA VAL A 23 -5.54 -6.20 13.12
C VAL A 23 -4.78 -5.01 12.54
N ALA A 24 -3.68 -4.61 13.16
CA ALA A 24 -2.86 -3.48 12.74
C ALA A 24 -1.42 -3.61 13.23
N PRO A 25 -0.46 -2.77 12.77
CA PRO A 25 0.88 -2.77 13.34
C PRO A 25 0.91 -2.38 14.83
N SER A 26 -0.05 -1.57 15.30
CA SER A 26 -0.20 -1.20 16.70
C SER A 26 -1.69 -1.06 17.04
N SER A 27 -2.05 -1.29 18.31
CA SER A 27 -3.44 -1.26 18.79
C SER A 27 -3.99 0.17 18.89
N LEU A 28 -4.09 0.87 17.76
CA LEU A 28 -4.56 2.25 17.66
C LEU A 28 -5.88 2.32 16.89
N LYS A 29 -6.95 2.73 17.59
CA LYS A 29 -8.27 2.90 16.97
C LYS A 29 -8.24 3.94 15.85
N ALA A 30 -8.88 3.62 14.72
CA ALA A 30 -9.11 4.60 13.66
C ALA A 30 -10.34 5.48 13.99
N PRO A 31 -10.32 6.77 13.63
CA PRO A 31 -11.49 7.64 13.87
C PRO A 31 -12.73 7.23 13.06
N ILE A 32 -12.54 6.46 11.99
CA ILE A 32 -13.60 5.99 11.07
C ILE A 32 -14.06 4.55 11.34
N SER A 33 -13.54 3.88 12.38
CA SER A 33 -13.96 2.53 12.77
C SER A 33 -14.37 2.50 14.26
N PRO A 34 -15.43 1.79 14.64
CA PRO A 34 -15.82 1.63 16.05
C PRO A 34 -14.89 0.68 16.81
N PHE A 35 -14.14 -0.18 16.10
CA PHE A 35 -13.32 -1.24 16.69
C PHE A 35 -11.89 -0.78 16.97
N ILE A 36 -11.29 -1.35 18.03
CA ILE A 36 -9.86 -1.20 18.33
C ILE A 36 -9.17 -2.43 17.74
N PRO A 37 -8.18 -2.26 16.85
CA PRO A 37 -7.50 -3.41 16.26
C PRO A 37 -6.57 -4.08 17.28
N SER A 38 -6.40 -5.39 17.16
CA SER A 38 -5.32 -6.11 17.84
C SER A 38 -3.99 -5.81 17.16
N GLU A 39 -2.94 -5.60 17.94
CA GLU A 39 -1.58 -5.51 17.42
C GLU A 39 -1.13 -6.89 16.93
N LEU A 40 -0.58 -6.92 15.71
CA LEU A 40 0.01 -8.13 15.15
C LEU A 40 1.33 -8.47 15.87
N ASP A 41 1.47 -9.70 16.32
CA ASP A 41 2.75 -10.26 16.73
C ASP A 41 3.58 -10.69 15.51
N GLU A 42 4.76 -11.22 15.73
CA GLU A 42 5.67 -11.68 14.67
C GLU A 42 5.03 -12.74 13.77
N GLU A 43 4.37 -13.74 14.38
CA GLU A 43 3.68 -14.80 13.64
C GLU A 43 2.50 -14.24 12.84
N GLY A 44 1.71 -13.35 13.42
CA GLY A 44 0.62 -12.66 12.75
C GLY A 44 1.10 -11.85 11.54
N ILE A 45 2.24 -11.16 11.64
CA ILE A 45 2.84 -10.43 10.51
C ILE A 45 3.25 -11.39 9.39
N GLU A 46 3.95 -12.48 9.71
CA GLU A 46 4.36 -13.48 8.71
C GLU A 46 3.15 -14.17 8.05
N ASN A 47 2.08 -14.41 8.80
CA ASN A 47 0.82 -14.94 8.28
C ASN A 47 0.19 -13.95 7.30
N GLN A 48 0.13 -12.64 7.63
CA GLN A 48 -0.38 -11.62 6.70
C GLN A 48 0.43 -11.56 5.40
N ILE A 49 1.77 -11.60 5.47
CA ILE A 49 2.64 -11.63 4.30
C ILE A 49 2.33 -12.85 3.43
N SER A 50 2.16 -14.02 4.05
CA SER A 50 1.88 -15.28 3.36
C SER A 50 0.50 -15.28 2.70
N ASP A 51 -0.52 -14.77 3.39
CA ASP A 51 -1.90 -14.71 2.89
C ASP A 51 -2.05 -13.74 1.71
N ILE A 52 -1.37 -12.59 1.77
CA ILE A 52 -1.32 -11.63 0.65
C ILE A 52 -0.62 -12.27 -0.56
N ALA A 53 0.49 -12.98 -0.36
CA ALA A 53 1.20 -13.66 -1.43
C ALA A 53 0.37 -14.82 -2.03
N ARG A 54 -0.32 -15.58 -1.18
CA ARG A 54 -1.26 -16.62 -1.62
C ARG A 54 -2.41 -16.04 -2.45
N SER A 55 -2.92 -14.86 -2.06
CA SER A 55 -3.96 -14.17 -2.82
C SER A 55 -3.49 -13.84 -4.24
N ALA A 56 -2.24 -13.41 -4.41
CA ALA A 56 -1.65 -13.16 -5.72
C ALA A 56 -1.48 -14.44 -6.54
N HIS A 57 -1.07 -15.56 -5.90
CA HIS A 57 -1.01 -16.87 -6.53
C HIS A 57 -2.39 -17.31 -7.06
N LEU A 58 -3.43 -17.17 -6.23
CA LEU A 58 -4.80 -17.52 -6.61
C LEU A 58 -5.33 -16.63 -7.75
N ALA A 59 -5.01 -15.32 -7.75
CA ALA A 59 -5.34 -14.43 -8.85
C ALA A 59 -4.70 -14.91 -10.17
N LYS A 60 -3.42 -15.28 -10.14
CA LYS A 60 -2.73 -15.84 -11.30
C LYS A 60 -3.38 -17.14 -11.77
N ALA A 61 -3.70 -18.05 -10.86
CA ALA A 61 -4.38 -19.31 -11.19
C ALA A 61 -5.79 -19.09 -11.78
N ALA A 62 -6.49 -18.04 -11.34
CA ALA A 62 -7.79 -17.63 -11.88
C ALA A 62 -7.70 -16.91 -13.24
N GLY A 63 -6.50 -16.66 -13.77
CA GLY A 63 -6.31 -16.08 -15.10
C GLY A 63 -6.26 -14.54 -15.14
N TYR A 64 -6.06 -13.86 -14.01
CA TYR A 64 -5.75 -12.43 -14.01
C TYR A 64 -4.37 -12.17 -14.64
N ASP A 65 -4.25 -11.05 -15.36
CA ASP A 65 -2.99 -10.66 -16.02
C ASP A 65 -1.97 -10.06 -15.02
N GLY A 66 -2.42 -9.65 -13.86
CA GLY A 66 -1.60 -9.08 -12.79
C GLY A 66 -2.33 -8.88 -11.49
N VAL A 67 -1.63 -8.37 -10.50
CA VAL A 67 -2.19 -7.93 -9.23
C VAL A 67 -1.78 -6.49 -8.92
N GLU A 68 -2.64 -5.76 -8.22
CA GLU A 68 -2.32 -4.47 -7.60
C GLU A 68 -2.29 -4.63 -6.08
N ILE A 69 -1.18 -4.27 -5.46
CA ILE A 69 -0.99 -4.34 -4.02
C ILE A 69 -1.36 -2.99 -3.41
N MET A 70 -2.34 -2.97 -2.51
CA MET A 70 -2.85 -1.75 -1.89
C MET A 70 -1.96 -1.27 -0.76
N GLY A 71 -0.96 -0.46 -1.10
CA GLY A 71 0.01 0.12 -0.16
C GLY A 71 -0.25 1.58 0.20
N SER A 72 -1.50 2.07 0.06
CA SER A 72 -1.87 3.47 0.26
C SER A 72 -3.17 3.66 1.05
N GLU A 73 -3.60 4.90 1.21
CA GLU A 73 -4.92 5.33 1.69
C GLU A 73 -5.24 4.91 3.14
N GLY A 74 -4.21 4.53 3.93
CA GLY A 74 -4.37 4.15 5.33
C GLY A 74 -4.75 2.70 5.57
N TYR A 75 -4.67 1.83 4.56
CA TYR A 75 -4.86 0.39 4.71
C TYR A 75 -3.64 -0.29 5.35
N LEU A 76 -3.72 -1.58 5.66
CA LEU A 76 -2.75 -2.30 6.50
C LEU A 76 -1.29 -2.01 6.12
N ILE A 77 -0.94 -2.12 4.84
CA ILE A 77 0.44 -1.89 4.39
C ILE A 77 0.88 -0.45 4.66
N ASN A 78 0.02 0.53 4.38
CA ASN A 78 0.32 1.94 4.64
C ASN A 78 0.41 2.23 6.14
N GLN A 79 -0.35 1.49 6.99
CA GLN A 79 -0.28 1.60 8.44
C GLN A 79 1.08 1.20 9.00
N PHE A 80 1.79 0.26 8.37
CA PHE A 80 3.16 -0.10 8.75
C PHE A 80 4.17 1.01 8.40
N LEU A 81 3.93 1.76 7.32
CA LEU A 81 4.88 2.75 6.78
C LEU A 81 5.00 4.01 7.63
N VAL A 82 3.90 4.47 8.24
CA VAL A 82 3.84 5.80 8.87
C VAL A 82 3.92 5.74 10.39
N ARG A 83 4.59 6.74 10.97
CA ARG A 83 4.68 6.87 12.44
C ARG A 83 3.33 7.16 13.09
N HIS A 84 2.38 7.68 12.33
CA HIS A 84 1.01 7.90 12.80
C HIS A 84 0.39 6.64 13.39
N THR A 85 0.58 5.50 12.75
CA THR A 85 -0.06 4.22 13.10
C THR A 85 0.89 3.12 13.54
N ASN A 86 2.18 3.24 13.23
CA ASN A 86 3.18 2.25 13.62
C ASN A 86 4.01 2.79 14.80
N LYS A 87 3.69 2.31 16.00
CA LYS A 87 4.38 2.65 17.26
C LYS A 87 5.27 1.49 17.77
N ARG A 88 5.55 0.52 16.90
CA ARG A 88 6.39 -0.64 17.24
C ARG A 88 7.84 -0.23 17.44
N GLU A 89 8.53 -0.98 18.32
CA GLU A 89 9.96 -0.81 18.62
C GLU A 89 10.79 -2.01 18.14
N ASP A 90 10.15 -3.00 17.52
CA ASP A 90 10.79 -4.19 16.95
C ASP A 90 11.27 -3.96 15.50
N ARG A 91 11.67 -5.04 14.83
CA ARG A 91 12.17 -4.99 13.44
C ARG A 91 11.14 -4.52 12.40
N TRP A 92 9.87 -4.32 12.77
CA TRP A 92 8.77 -3.87 11.93
C TRP A 92 8.39 -2.40 12.19
N GLY A 93 9.07 -1.72 13.13
CA GLY A 93 8.77 -0.35 13.55
C GLY A 93 10.02 0.49 13.85
N GLY A 94 9.82 1.70 14.38
CA GLY A 94 10.89 2.63 14.68
C GLY A 94 11.48 3.30 13.44
N SER A 95 12.68 2.86 12.98
CA SER A 95 13.34 3.43 11.80
C SER A 95 12.54 3.21 10.51
N TYR A 96 12.79 4.05 9.51
CA TYR A 96 12.07 3.90 8.22
C TYR A 96 12.41 2.58 7.54
N GLU A 97 13.66 2.14 7.62
CA GLU A 97 14.13 0.85 7.12
C GLU A 97 13.34 -0.32 7.70
N ASN A 98 13.00 -0.24 8.98
CA ASN A 98 12.15 -1.25 9.64
C ASN A 98 10.70 -1.14 9.18
N ARG A 99 10.15 0.08 9.09
CA ARG A 99 8.75 0.31 8.71
C ARG A 99 8.46 -0.12 7.27
N ILE A 100 9.41 0.02 6.34
CA ILE A 100 9.27 -0.45 4.95
C ILE A 100 9.49 -1.96 4.79
N ARG A 101 9.97 -2.66 5.82
CA ARG A 101 10.22 -4.10 5.76
C ARG A 101 8.98 -4.89 5.37
N PHE A 102 7.85 -4.59 6.02
CA PHE A 102 6.59 -5.29 5.76
C PHE A 102 6.17 -5.23 4.28
N PRO A 103 5.99 -4.06 3.65
CA PRO A 103 5.64 -4.00 2.23
C PRO A 103 6.70 -4.62 1.31
N LEU A 104 7.98 -4.52 1.64
CA LEU A 104 9.03 -5.15 0.82
C LEU A 104 8.97 -6.68 0.88
N GLU A 105 8.75 -7.26 2.06
CA GLU A 105 8.60 -8.72 2.21
C GLU A 105 7.32 -9.22 1.52
N VAL A 106 6.22 -8.47 1.59
CA VAL A 106 4.99 -8.75 0.82
C VAL A 106 5.31 -8.86 -0.67
N VAL A 107 5.94 -7.84 -1.26
CA VAL A 107 6.22 -7.83 -2.72
C VAL A 107 7.21 -8.94 -3.10
N LYS A 108 8.27 -9.16 -2.31
CA LYS A 108 9.24 -10.25 -2.54
C LYS A 108 8.56 -11.63 -2.52
N ARG A 109 7.66 -11.86 -1.54
CA ARG A 109 6.93 -13.12 -1.41
C ARG A 109 5.97 -13.31 -2.57
N ILE A 110 5.24 -12.27 -2.98
CA ILE A 110 4.41 -12.30 -4.17
C ILE A 110 5.25 -12.63 -5.40
N ARG A 111 6.36 -11.93 -5.64
CA ARG A 111 7.22 -12.15 -6.79
C ARG A 111 7.75 -13.59 -6.85
N LYS A 112 8.06 -14.18 -5.70
CA LYS A 112 8.45 -15.59 -5.59
C LYS A 112 7.32 -16.54 -6.03
N GLU A 113 6.08 -16.25 -5.61
CA GLU A 113 4.89 -17.09 -5.91
C GLU A 113 4.44 -16.99 -7.37
N VAL A 114 4.46 -15.77 -7.93
CA VAL A 114 3.89 -15.54 -9.27
C VAL A 114 4.94 -15.59 -10.39
N GLY A 115 6.23 -15.59 -10.06
CA GLY A 115 7.34 -15.60 -11.04
C GLY A 115 7.63 -14.22 -11.63
N LYS A 116 8.70 -14.13 -12.44
CA LYS A 116 9.27 -12.86 -12.93
C LYS A 116 8.39 -12.12 -13.97
N ASP A 117 7.58 -12.83 -14.72
CA ASP A 117 6.86 -12.30 -15.88
C ASP A 117 5.42 -11.84 -15.54
N TYR A 118 4.94 -12.09 -14.31
CA TYR A 118 3.62 -11.68 -13.87
C TYR A 118 3.59 -10.22 -13.44
N LEU A 119 2.57 -9.46 -13.85
CA LEU A 119 2.45 -8.05 -13.56
C LEU A 119 2.17 -7.80 -12.06
N ILE A 120 3.01 -7.02 -11.41
CA ILE A 120 2.78 -6.50 -10.06
C ILE A 120 2.73 -4.98 -10.13
N ILE A 121 1.56 -4.43 -9.78
CA ILE A 121 1.33 -3.00 -9.59
C ILE A 121 1.39 -2.75 -8.08
N TYR A 122 2.05 -1.69 -7.65
CA TYR A 122 2.02 -1.26 -6.26
C TYR A 122 1.35 0.11 -6.15
N ARG A 123 0.23 0.19 -5.40
CA ARG A 123 -0.43 1.45 -5.15
C ARG A 123 0.26 2.14 -3.98
N LEU A 124 1.07 3.14 -4.30
CA LEU A 124 1.93 3.87 -3.38
C LEU A 124 1.26 5.17 -2.94
N SER A 125 1.16 5.40 -1.63
CA SER A 125 0.76 6.71 -1.10
C SER A 125 1.84 7.74 -1.40
N LEU A 126 1.54 8.69 -2.28
CA LEU A 126 2.46 9.79 -2.62
C LEU A 126 2.33 10.96 -1.65
N ILE A 127 1.18 11.09 -1.00
CA ILE A 127 0.92 12.07 0.05
C ILE A 127 -0.19 11.53 0.96
N ASP A 128 0.06 11.44 2.25
CA ASP A 128 -0.87 10.84 3.20
C ASP A 128 -1.97 11.80 3.69
N LEU A 129 -1.69 13.09 3.77
CA LEU A 129 -2.58 14.16 4.26
C LEU A 129 -3.05 13.97 5.71
N ILE A 130 -2.23 13.31 6.52
CA ILE A 130 -2.40 13.10 7.96
C ILE A 130 -1.15 13.55 8.73
N PRO A 131 -1.25 13.83 10.04
CA PRO A 131 -0.08 14.05 10.89
C PRO A 131 0.84 12.81 10.88
N ASP A 132 2.15 13.02 11.00
CA ASP A 132 3.16 11.94 11.05
C ASP A 132 3.07 10.93 9.89
N GLY A 133 2.57 11.37 8.76
CA GLY A 133 2.60 10.63 7.49
C GLY A 133 4.01 10.57 6.89
N SER A 134 4.14 9.91 5.74
CA SER A 134 5.42 9.76 5.03
C SER A 134 5.93 11.11 4.51
N SER A 135 7.20 11.37 4.73
CA SER A 135 7.90 12.48 4.07
C SER A 135 8.14 12.17 2.58
N TRP A 136 8.37 13.21 1.77
CA TRP A 136 8.67 13.00 0.35
C TRP A 136 9.93 12.16 0.13
N ALA A 137 10.97 12.34 0.95
CA ALA A 137 12.18 11.54 0.87
C ALA A 137 11.90 10.05 1.15
N GLU A 138 11.05 9.76 2.11
CA GLU A 138 10.59 8.39 2.42
C GLU A 138 9.79 7.79 1.25
N VAL A 139 8.89 8.56 0.63
CA VAL A 139 8.11 8.13 -0.54
C VAL A 139 9.02 7.75 -1.70
N VAL A 140 9.99 8.61 -2.06
CA VAL A 140 10.95 8.34 -3.14
C VAL A 140 11.82 7.13 -2.82
N TYR A 141 12.29 7.02 -1.58
CA TYR A 141 13.09 5.88 -1.14
C TYR A 141 12.31 4.55 -1.27
N LEU A 142 11.05 4.53 -0.81
CA LEU A 142 10.19 3.35 -0.95
C LEU A 142 9.91 3.03 -2.41
N ALA A 143 9.64 4.02 -3.25
CA ALA A 143 9.40 3.81 -4.69
C ALA A 143 10.59 3.09 -5.36
N LYS A 144 11.82 3.55 -5.10
CA LYS A 144 13.06 2.92 -5.60
C LYS A 144 13.25 1.50 -5.04
N LYS A 145 12.91 1.27 -3.77
CA LYS A 145 12.97 -0.07 -3.18
C LYS A 145 11.92 -1.00 -3.78
N MET A 146 10.69 -0.53 -4.05
CA MET A 146 9.65 -1.31 -4.70
C MET A 146 10.05 -1.74 -6.11
N GLU A 147 10.63 -0.83 -6.90
CA GLU A 147 11.22 -1.15 -8.20
C GLU A 147 12.29 -2.24 -8.07
N SER A 148 13.20 -2.12 -7.11
CA SER A 148 14.30 -3.07 -6.91
C SER A 148 13.87 -4.49 -6.50
N VAL A 149 12.68 -4.64 -5.89
CA VAL A 149 12.13 -5.95 -5.50
C VAL A 149 11.14 -6.51 -6.52
N GLY A 150 10.99 -5.85 -7.68
CA GLY A 150 10.28 -6.40 -8.82
C GLY A 150 8.85 -5.90 -9.01
N VAL A 151 8.48 -4.73 -8.48
CA VAL A 151 7.28 -4.01 -8.89
C VAL A 151 7.46 -3.55 -10.33
N ASN A 152 6.41 -3.69 -11.15
CA ASN A 152 6.45 -3.34 -12.58
C ASN A 152 5.85 -1.95 -12.84
N ILE A 153 4.88 -1.52 -12.02
CA ILE A 153 4.17 -0.25 -12.19
C ILE A 153 3.87 0.33 -10.80
N ILE A 154 4.06 1.61 -10.61
CA ILE A 154 3.54 2.34 -9.44
C ILE A 154 2.23 3.03 -9.81
N ASN A 155 1.17 2.76 -9.06
CA ASN A 155 -0.09 3.50 -9.12
C ASN A 155 -0.13 4.50 -7.96
N SER A 156 -0.38 5.79 -8.26
CA SER A 156 -0.39 6.82 -7.21
C SER A 156 -1.63 6.73 -6.33
N GLY A 157 -1.44 6.78 -5.00
CA GLY A 157 -2.48 6.96 -4.00
C GLY A 157 -2.36 8.33 -3.35
N ILE A 158 -3.47 8.97 -3.01
CA ILE A 158 -3.51 10.31 -2.44
C ILE A 158 -4.47 10.36 -1.25
N GLY A 159 -3.91 10.67 -0.09
CA GLY A 159 -4.66 10.86 1.14
C GLY A 159 -5.14 9.57 1.80
N TRP A 160 -5.32 9.63 3.10
CA TRP A 160 -5.92 8.57 3.89
C TRP A 160 -7.44 8.77 4.00
N HIS A 161 -8.18 7.69 4.21
CA HIS A 161 -9.64 7.77 4.39
C HIS A 161 -10.06 8.61 5.60
N GLU A 162 -9.22 8.70 6.62
CA GLU A 162 -9.46 9.54 7.81
C GLU A 162 -8.97 10.98 7.64
N ALA A 163 -8.30 11.31 6.53
CA ALA A 163 -7.87 12.67 6.26
C ALA A 163 -9.08 13.58 6.06
N ARG A 164 -9.03 14.78 6.65
CA ARG A 164 -10.10 15.77 6.52
C ARG A 164 -10.12 16.51 5.17
N ILE A 165 -9.09 16.27 4.34
CA ILE A 165 -8.94 16.88 3.02
C ILE A 165 -9.50 15.91 2.00
N PRO A 166 -10.58 16.24 1.28
CA PRO A 166 -11.14 15.36 0.27
C PRO A 166 -10.20 15.24 -0.93
N THR A 167 -10.06 14.03 -1.48
CA THR A 167 -9.15 13.77 -2.62
C THR A 167 -9.86 13.24 -3.86
N ILE A 168 -11.04 12.61 -3.69
CA ILE A 168 -11.81 11.98 -4.77
C ILE A 168 -13.23 12.52 -4.92
N ALA A 169 -13.71 13.32 -3.98
CA ALA A 169 -15.07 13.87 -4.03
C ALA A 169 -15.29 14.74 -5.28
N THR A 170 -16.52 14.85 -5.75
CA THR A 170 -16.87 15.65 -6.94
C THR A 170 -16.51 17.13 -6.79
N SER A 171 -16.49 17.65 -5.57
CA SER A 171 -16.06 19.01 -5.24
C SER A 171 -14.55 19.26 -5.41
N VAL A 172 -13.74 18.19 -5.49
CA VAL A 172 -12.31 18.33 -5.73
C VAL A 172 -12.08 18.66 -7.21
N PRO A 173 -11.35 19.72 -7.56
CA PRO A 173 -11.06 20.06 -8.95
C PRO A 173 -10.37 18.92 -9.68
N LYS A 174 -10.65 18.78 -10.97
CA LYS A 174 -9.92 17.86 -11.85
C LYS A 174 -8.43 18.15 -11.77
N ARG A 175 -7.63 17.08 -11.70
CA ARG A 175 -6.15 17.14 -11.69
C ARG A 175 -5.55 17.84 -10.45
N ALA A 176 -6.33 18.06 -9.38
CA ALA A 176 -5.86 18.74 -8.16
C ALA A 176 -4.58 18.15 -7.57
N PHE A 177 -4.36 16.85 -7.72
CA PHE A 177 -3.21 16.13 -7.17
C PHE A 177 -2.23 15.61 -8.24
N SER A 178 -2.41 15.93 -9.53
CA SER A 178 -1.53 15.47 -10.60
C SER A 178 -0.06 15.92 -10.45
N TRP A 179 0.17 17.04 -9.76
CA TRP A 179 1.49 17.56 -9.44
C TRP A 179 2.31 16.60 -8.57
N VAL A 180 1.65 15.83 -7.68
CA VAL A 180 2.33 14.85 -6.81
C VAL A 180 2.91 13.73 -7.66
N THR A 181 2.11 13.19 -8.59
CA THR A 181 2.57 12.15 -9.52
C THR A 181 3.68 12.68 -10.44
N LYS A 182 3.54 13.93 -10.94
CA LYS A 182 4.58 14.58 -11.72
C LYS A 182 5.90 14.69 -10.93
N LYS A 183 5.84 14.94 -9.63
CA LYS A 183 7.02 15.07 -8.77
C LYS A 183 7.79 13.73 -8.63
N LEU A 184 7.10 12.58 -8.73
CA LEU A 184 7.73 11.26 -8.72
C LEU A 184 8.34 10.87 -10.08
N TYR A 185 7.87 11.50 -11.17
CA TYR A 185 8.37 11.22 -12.52
C TYR A 185 9.88 11.48 -12.63
N GLY A 186 10.62 10.49 -13.10
CA GLY A 186 12.08 10.54 -13.21
C GLY A 186 12.83 10.02 -11.96
N GLU A 187 12.14 9.76 -10.84
CA GLU A 187 12.77 9.17 -9.66
C GLU A 187 12.88 7.63 -9.73
N VAL A 188 12.05 6.99 -10.54
CA VAL A 188 12.05 5.56 -10.85
C VAL A 188 12.02 5.35 -12.36
N SER A 189 12.47 4.16 -12.84
CA SER A 189 12.46 3.84 -14.26
C SER A 189 11.18 3.13 -14.72
N ILE A 190 10.40 2.60 -13.79
CA ILE A 190 9.13 1.92 -14.08
C ILE A 190 7.98 2.91 -14.32
N PRO A 191 6.95 2.53 -15.09
CA PRO A 191 5.79 3.37 -15.34
C PRO A 191 5.06 3.80 -14.07
N ILE A 192 4.48 5.01 -14.10
CA ILE A 192 3.69 5.59 -13.02
C ILE A 192 2.28 5.90 -13.54
N ILE A 193 1.26 5.43 -12.84
CA ILE A 193 -0.15 5.74 -13.10
C ILE A 193 -0.59 6.89 -12.21
N ALA A 194 -1.13 7.95 -12.78
CA ALA A 194 -1.77 9.03 -12.04
C ALA A 194 -3.21 8.66 -11.68
N SER A 195 -3.65 9.01 -10.48
CA SER A 195 -5.01 8.80 -9.99
C SER A 195 -5.57 10.03 -9.27
N ASN A 196 -6.76 9.91 -8.67
CA ASN A 196 -7.46 10.95 -7.91
C ASN A 196 -7.85 12.18 -8.74
N ARG A 197 -9.06 12.12 -9.33
CA ARG A 197 -9.65 13.22 -10.11
C ARG A 197 -8.85 13.62 -11.37
N ILE A 198 -8.40 12.63 -12.10
CA ILE A 198 -7.80 12.82 -13.43
C ILE A 198 -8.89 13.13 -14.46
#